data_be6bccc418d846be795766d6eedc95d7
#
_entry.id   be6bccc418d846be795766d6eedc95d7
#
_cell.length_a   1.000
_cell.length_b   1.000
_cell.length_c   1.000
_cell.angle_alpha   90.00
_cell.angle_beta   90.00
_cell.angle_gamma   90.00
#
_symmetry.space_group_name_H-M   'P 1'
#
loop_
_entity.id
_entity.type
_entity.pdbx_description
1 polymer ?
#
loop_
_entity_poly.entity_id
_entity_poly.type
_entity_poly.pdbx_seq_one_letter_code
_entity_poly.pdbx_strand_id
1 'polypeptide(L)'
;MTAGAQRLAGTLRDDPSLPAAIFDFSRGKQALLTIAQPALGVLLALGGLPGWRVVAIGLPAACAASFSLYALNDLLDRKVDERSLRAGKSVVPDHDIDTTFVRHPLARGVLSLRVSVAWVVGLGLVALVGTAALDPLAVLFFVAAVATQVVYCALRSVTPWKTVLSGVMVGFGGLAGWTAVAPLRWSALSLFAVLALWEIGGRNIVNDLSDLDSDARVGIRTVASVYGPAAAARSAAAVAGACLAATLLLPVAPVAVALALALGTWSLAWPAVRLVRRPTAEQAASYFNHGSLYPDLILIAVLFGLALGAA
;
A
#
# COMPACT_ATOMS: atom_id res chain seq x y z
N MET A 1 23.31 10.89 -33.22
CA MET A 1 22.09 10.47 -32.51
C MET A 1 21.79 9.05 -32.93
N THR A 2 22.04 8.08 -32.05
CA THR A 2 21.99 6.65 -32.37
C THR A 2 20.55 6.12 -32.33
N ALA A 3 20.23 5.15 -33.20
CA ALA A 3 18.91 4.51 -33.34
C ALA A 3 18.32 3.94 -32.01
N GLY A 4 19.10 3.85 -30.95
CA GLY A 4 18.66 3.48 -29.60
C GLY A 4 17.87 4.59 -28.88
N ALA A 5 18.16 5.85 -29.14
CA ALA A 5 17.42 6.99 -28.56
C ALA A 5 16.03 7.15 -29.16
N GLN A 6 15.83 6.71 -30.40
CA GLN A 6 14.53 6.79 -31.07
C GLN A 6 13.57 5.65 -30.67
N ARG A 7 14.07 4.51 -30.19
CA ARG A 7 13.19 3.42 -29.69
C ARG A 7 12.65 3.68 -28.28
N LEU A 8 13.30 4.52 -27.49
CA LEU A 8 12.81 4.97 -26.17
C LEU A 8 11.73 6.05 -26.27
N ALA A 9 11.66 6.78 -27.40
CA ALA A 9 10.64 7.82 -27.63
C ALA A 9 9.28 7.24 -28.13
N GLY A 10 9.24 5.98 -28.55
CA GLY A 10 8.06 5.39 -29.21
C GLY A 10 7.00 4.76 -28.29
N THR A 11 7.15 4.80 -26.96
CA THR A 11 6.19 4.25 -25.99
C THR A 11 5.73 5.25 -24.93
N LEU A 12 6.16 6.50 -25.03
CA LEU A 12 5.58 7.59 -24.24
C LEU A 12 4.40 8.14 -25.04
N ARG A 13 3.17 7.94 -24.57
CA ARG A 13 2.04 8.80 -24.96
C ARG A 13 2.50 10.24 -24.83
N ASP A 14 2.12 11.06 -25.80
CA ASP A 14 2.25 12.52 -25.77
C ASP A 14 2.09 13.04 -24.33
N ASP A 15 2.89 14.04 -23.92
CA ASP A 15 3.03 14.59 -22.56
C ASP A 15 1.80 14.36 -21.69
N PRO A 16 1.89 13.56 -20.60
CA PRO A 16 0.71 13.23 -19.81
C PRO A 16 0.12 14.52 -19.25
N SER A 17 -1.20 14.67 -19.33
CA SER A 17 -1.87 15.83 -18.74
C SER A 17 -1.51 15.97 -17.25
N LEU A 18 -1.51 17.20 -16.72
CA LEU A 18 -1.18 17.45 -15.32
C LEU A 18 -2.00 16.58 -14.33
N PRO A 19 -3.33 16.39 -14.53
CA PRO A 19 -4.09 15.47 -13.68
C PRO A 19 -3.61 14.01 -13.73
N ALA A 20 -3.24 13.52 -14.91
CA ALA A 20 -2.71 12.16 -15.07
C ALA A 20 -1.36 12.00 -14.35
N ALA A 21 -0.47 12.98 -14.47
CA ALA A 21 0.81 12.98 -13.78
C ALA A 21 0.66 13.06 -12.26
N ILE A 22 -0.28 13.87 -11.74
CA ILE A 22 -0.61 13.96 -10.31
C ILE A 22 -1.21 12.65 -9.80
N PHE A 23 -2.09 12.01 -10.57
CA PHE A 23 -2.67 10.72 -10.21
C PHE A 23 -1.59 9.65 -10.03
N ASP A 24 -0.66 9.54 -10.98
CA ASP A 24 0.44 8.57 -10.88
C ASP A 24 1.50 8.96 -9.85
N PHE A 25 1.72 10.26 -9.60
CA PHE A 25 2.56 10.74 -8.50
C PHE A 25 2.04 10.27 -7.13
N SER A 26 0.73 10.15 -6.98
CA SER A 26 0.07 9.61 -5.80
C SER A 26 -0.19 8.09 -5.89
N ARG A 27 0.32 7.40 -6.92
CA ARG A 27 0.00 5.99 -7.20
C ARG A 27 -1.50 5.73 -7.11
N GLY A 28 -2.29 6.48 -7.86
CA GLY A 28 -3.73 6.66 -7.67
C GLY A 28 -4.54 5.35 -7.51
N LYS A 29 -4.24 4.30 -8.30
CA LYS A 29 -4.90 2.99 -8.11
C LYS A 29 -4.64 2.40 -6.72
N GLN A 30 -3.39 2.43 -6.26
CA GLN A 30 -2.99 1.96 -4.93
C GLN A 30 -3.62 2.81 -3.83
N ALA A 31 -3.59 4.14 -3.99
CA ALA A 31 -4.19 5.07 -3.03
C ALA A 31 -5.68 4.81 -2.84
N LEU A 32 -6.41 4.49 -3.92
CA LEU A 32 -7.82 4.13 -3.85
C LEU A 32 -8.05 2.82 -3.10
N LEU A 33 -7.27 1.76 -3.38
CA LEU A 33 -7.34 0.49 -2.65
C LEU A 33 -7.01 0.67 -1.16
N THR A 34 -6.10 1.58 -0.83
CA THR A 34 -5.68 1.84 0.56
C THR A 34 -6.83 2.37 1.46
N ILE A 35 -7.89 2.94 0.87
CA ILE A 35 -9.07 3.42 1.60
C ILE A 35 -9.78 2.27 2.35
N ALA A 36 -9.67 1.04 1.88
CA ALA A 36 -10.22 -0.13 2.56
C ALA A 36 -9.67 -0.30 3.99
N GLN A 37 -8.45 0.12 4.27
CA GLN A 37 -7.80 -0.04 5.57
C GLN A 37 -8.51 0.75 6.69
N PRO A 38 -8.65 2.08 6.63
CA PRO A 38 -9.43 2.82 7.62
C PRO A 38 -10.93 2.49 7.55
N ALA A 39 -11.49 2.14 6.39
CA ALA A 39 -12.88 1.71 6.28
C ALA A 39 -13.14 0.42 7.08
N LEU A 40 -12.23 -0.56 7.02
CA LEU A 40 -12.28 -1.75 7.87
C LEU A 40 -12.23 -1.38 9.36
N GLY A 41 -11.35 -0.43 9.74
CA GLY A 41 -11.29 0.08 11.11
C GLY A 41 -12.64 0.59 11.59
N VAL A 42 -13.32 1.41 10.79
CA VAL A 42 -14.66 1.95 11.09
C VAL A 42 -15.71 0.84 11.22
N LEU A 43 -15.80 -0.06 10.24
CA LEU A 43 -16.83 -1.12 10.21
C LEU A 43 -16.65 -2.10 11.38
N LEU A 44 -15.42 -2.52 11.66
CA LEU A 44 -15.12 -3.46 12.75
C LEU A 44 -15.31 -2.83 14.12
N ALA A 45 -15.02 -1.54 14.26
CA ALA A 45 -15.23 -0.81 15.51
C ALA A 45 -16.71 -0.64 15.87
N LEU A 46 -17.56 -0.42 14.85
CA LEU A 46 -19.00 -0.24 15.00
C LEU A 46 -19.78 -1.55 15.00
N GLY A 47 -19.25 -2.62 14.41
CA GLY A 47 -20.04 -3.81 14.08
C GLY A 47 -21.20 -3.51 13.13
N GLY A 48 -21.09 -2.46 12.31
CA GLY A 48 -22.16 -1.98 11.44
C GLY A 48 -21.74 -0.85 10.52
N LEU A 49 -22.70 -0.30 9.76
CA LEU A 49 -22.43 0.82 8.85
C LEU A 49 -22.28 2.14 9.63
N PRO A 50 -21.34 3.01 9.24
CA PRO A 50 -21.18 4.33 9.86
C PRO A 50 -22.32 5.28 9.50
N GLY A 51 -22.60 6.22 10.41
CA GLY A 51 -23.50 7.33 10.12
C GLY A 51 -22.94 8.27 9.04
N TRP A 52 -23.84 9.00 8.36
CA TRP A 52 -23.50 9.87 7.23
C TRP A 52 -22.38 10.87 7.53
N ARG A 53 -22.29 11.40 8.76
CA ARG A 53 -21.23 12.34 9.17
C ARG A 53 -19.84 11.71 9.06
N VAL A 54 -19.71 10.46 9.52
CA VAL A 54 -18.42 9.72 9.45
C VAL A 54 -18.04 9.47 8.00
N VAL A 55 -19.00 9.13 7.14
CA VAL A 55 -18.76 8.94 5.71
C VAL A 55 -18.36 10.26 5.05
N ALA A 56 -19.11 11.34 5.30
CA ALA A 56 -18.90 12.65 4.66
C ALA A 56 -17.55 13.30 5.03
N ILE A 57 -17.04 13.04 6.24
CA ILE A 57 -15.73 13.56 6.70
C ILE A 57 -14.64 12.52 6.49
N GLY A 58 -14.88 11.27 6.88
CA GLY A 58 -13.86 10.21 6.91
C GLY A 58 -13.42 9.76 5.52
N LEU A 59 -14.36 9.64 4.55
CA LEU A 59 -13.98 9.21 3.21
C LEU A 59 -13.07 10.22 2.50
N PRO A 60 -13.37 11.54 2.44
CA PRO A 60 -12.43 12.53 1.90
C PRO A 60 -11.10 12.58 2.66
N ALA A 61 -11.12 12.44 4.00
CA ALA A 61 -9.91 12.40 4.81
C ALA A 61 -9.03 11.17 4.48
N ALA A 62 -9.64 9.99 4.36
CA ALA A 62 -8.95 8.75 4.00
C ALA A 62 -8.37 8.81 2.57
N CYS A 63 -9.14 9.35 1.60
CA CYS A 63 -8.64 9.60 0.25
C CYS A 63 -7.43 10.54 0.29
N ALA A 64 -7.54 11.69 0.96
CA ALA A 64 -6.47 12.66 1.06
C ALA A 64 -5.22 12.08 1.76
N ALA A 65 -5.40 11.30 2.83
CA ALA A 65 -4.31 10.60 3.53
C ALA A 65 -3.59 9.63 2.61
N SER A 66 -4.32 8.77 1.91
CA SER A 66 -3.74 7.76 1.01
C SER A 66 -2.96 8.40 -0.13
N PHE A 67 -3.57 9.36 -0.84
CA PHE A 67 -2.92 10.07 -1.93
C PHE A 67 -1.69 10.87 -1.46
N SER A 68 -1.78 11.52 -0.28
CA SER A 68 -0.66 12.25 0.31
C SER A 68 0.50 11.33 0.69
N LEU A 69 0.24 10.16 1.32
CA LEU A 69 1.27 9.21 1.75
C LEU A 69 2.04 8.61 0.58
N TYR A 70 1.36 8.21 -0.50
CA TYR A 70 2.02 7.71 -1.71
C TYR A 70 2.82 8.82 -2.42
N ALA A 71 2.26 10.03 -2.53
CA ALA A 71 2.97 11.17 -3.08
C ALA A 71 4.18 11.57 -2.21
N LEU A 72 4.08 11.48 -0.89
CA LEU A 72 5.21 11.68 0.04
C LEU A 72 6.32 10.66 -0.18
N ASN A 73 5.97 9.40 -0.41
CA ASN A 73 6.94 8.36 -0.74
C ASN A 73 7.74 8.74 -2.00
N ASP A 74 7.07 9.07 -3.10
CA ASP A 74 7.71 9.45 -4.36
C ASP A 74 8.51 10.76 -4.23
N LEU A 75 8.06 11.70 -3.37
CA LEU A 75 8.80 12.92 -3.05
C LEU A 75 10.13 12.63 -2.32
N LEU A 76 10.10 11.76 -1.32
CA LEU A 76 11.28 11.35 -0.53
C LEU A 76 12.24 10.48 -1.34
N ASP A 77 11.71 9.68 -2.25
CA ASP A 77 12.49 8.75 -3.09
C ASP A 77 12.99 9.39 -4.40
N ARG A 78 12.61 10.63 -4.72
CA ARG A 78 12.94 11.32 -5.96
C ARG A 78 14.39 11.09 -6.44
N LYS A 79 15.39 11.31 -5.56
CA LYS A 79 16.82 11.17 -5.95
C LYS A 79 17.22 9.72 -6.25
N VAL A 80 16.56 8.76 -5.63
CA VAL A 80 16.79 7.33 -5.89
C VAL A 80 16.15 6.95 -7.21
N ASP A 81 14.93 7.40 -7.45
CA ASP A 81 14.21 7.17 -8.69
C ASP A 81 14.92 7.78 -9.89
N GLU A 82 15.45 9.02 -9.77
CA GLU A 82 16.31 9.64 -10.79
C GLU A 82 17.54 8.76 -11.12
N ARG A 83 18.18 8.17 -10.10
CA ARG A 83 19.32 7.26 -10.31
C ARG A 83 18.90 5.95 -10.96
N SER A 84 17.78 5.36 -10.52
CA SER A 84 17.21 4.14 -11.11
C SER A 84 16.86 4.33 -12.59
N LEU A 85 16.25 5.46 -12.94
CA LEU A 85 15.92 5.80 -14.33
C LEU A 85 17.18 5.94 -15.21
N ARG A 86 18.23 6.59 -14.70
CA ARG A 86 19.54 6.71 -15.40
C ARG A 86 20.24 5.37 -15.56
N ALA A 87 20.07 4.44 -14.60
CA ALA A 87 20.61 3.10 -14.64
C ALA A 87 19.85 2.14 -15.58
N GLY A 88 18.84 2.66 -16.32
CA GLY A 88 18.07 1.87 -17.28
C GLY A 88 17.05 0.94 -16.62
N LYS A 89 16.36 1.41 -15.57
CA LYS A 89 15.23 0.67 -14.99
C LYS A 89 14.24 0.34 -16.10
N SER A 90 14.03 -0.94 -16.34
CA SER A 90 13.09 -1.45 -17.33
C SER A 90 11.70 -0.86 -17.07
N VAL A 91 11.03 -0.43 -18.13
CA VAL A 91 9.61 -0.10 -18.09
C VAL A 91 8.88 -1.41 -17.79
N VAL A 92 8.23 -1.49 -16.63
CA VAL A 92 7.42 -2.67 -16.28
C VAL A 92 6.24 -2.76 -17.28
N PRO A 93 5.89 -3.97 -17.73
CA PRO A 93 4.76 -4.17 -18.64
C PRO A 93 3.44 -3.62 -18.05
N ASP A 94 2.46 -3.36 -18.91
CA ASP A 94 1.15 -2.72 -18.74
C ASP A 94 0.22 -3.23 -17.60
N HIS A 95 0.69 -4.08 -16.70
CA HIS A 95 -0.11 -4.71 -15.63
C HIS A 95 0.29 -4.30 -14.21
N ASP A 96 1.08 -3.25 -14.06
CA ASP A 96 1.48 -2.74 -12.74
C ASP A 96 0.38 -1.86 -12.16
N ILE A 97 -0.14 -2.22 -10.96
CA ILE A 97 -1.11 -1.38 -10.24
C ILE A 97 -0.49 -0.07 -9.72
N ASP A 98 0.84 0.05 -9.70
CA ASP A 98 1.56 1.25 -9.27
C ASP A 98 1.52 2.39 -10.29
N THR A 99 1.22 2.09 -11.56
CA THR A 99 1.31 3.07 -12.64
C THR A 99 0.12 2.96 -13.60
N THR A 100 -0.37 4.10 -14.07
CA THR A 100 -1.45 4.17 -15.07
C THR A 100 -1.00 4.88 -16.34
N PHE A 101 -0.33 6.02 -16.22
CA PHE A 101 0.03 6.91 -17.32
C PHE A 101 1.54 7.13 -17.40
N VAL A 102 2.20 7.47 -16.27
CA VAL A 102 3.62 7.80 -16.22
C VAL A 102 4.27 7.38 -14.89
N ARG A 103 5.21 6.46 -14.95
CA ARG A 103 5.95 6.01 -13.73
C ARG A 103 6.94 7.10 -13.29
N HIS A 104 6.95 7.43 -11.97
CA HIS A 104 7.82 8.43 -11.33
C HIS A 104 7.80 9.81 -12.00
N PRO A 105 6.64 10.49 -12.11
CA PRO A 105 6.50 11.75 -12.84
C PRO A 105 7.38 12.87 -12.30
N LEU A 106 7.63 12.90 -10.98
CA LEU A 106 8.54 13.87 -10.36
C LEU A 106 10.01 13.60 -10.74
N ALA A 107 10.48 12.36 -10.69
CA ALA A 107 11.85 12.00 -11.06
C ALA A 107 12.12 12.17 -12.55
N ARG A 108 11.09 12.08 -13.40
CA ARG A 108 11.15 12.34 -14.85
C ARG A 108 11.07 13.83 -15.21
N GLY A 109 10.81 14.71 -14.24
CA GLY A 109 10.65 16.14 -14.47
C GLY A 109 9.31 16.55 -15.10
N VAL A 110 8.33 15.63 -15.19
CA VAL A 110 6.95 15.92 -15.64
C VAL A 110 6.22 16.80 -14.63
N LEU A 111 6.47 16.57 -13.33
CA LEU A 111 5.99 17.43 -12.25
C LEU A 111 7.11 18.27 -11.67
N SER A 112 6.82 19.55 -11.40
CA SER A 112 7.75 20.40 -10.66
C SER A 112 7.74 20.08 -9.16
N LEU A 113 8.90 20.26 -8.51
CA LEU A 113 9.01 20.04 -7.07
C LEU A 113 8.01 20.88 -6.26
N ARG A 114 7.75 22.14 -6.70
CA ARG A 114 6.78 23.03 -6.01
C ARG A 114 5.37 22.47 -6.04
N VAL A 115 4.91 21.99 -7.19
CA VAL A 115 3.58 21.36 -7.35
C VAL A 115 3.50 20.08 -6.50
N SER A 116 4.54 19.25 -6.53
CA SER A 116 4.60 18.01 -5.76
C SER A 116 4.53 18.25 -4.25
N VAL A 117 5.29 19.22 -3.73
CA VAL A 117 5.25 19.59 -2.30
C VAL A 117 3.89 20.19 -1.94
N ALA A 118 3.35 21.11 -2.75
CA ALA A 118 2.03 21.70 -2.50
C ALA A 118 0.92 20.63 -2.47
N TRP A 119 0.99 19.62 -3.35
CA TRP A 119 0.05 18.51 -3.40
C TRP A 119 0.13 17.65 -2.13
N VAL A 120 1.33 17.21 -1.73
CA VAL A 120 1.54 16.41 -0.51
C VAL A 120 1.06 17.16 0.73
N VAL A 121 1.46 18.42 0.89
CA VAL A 121 1.09 19.22 2.07
C VAL A 121 -0.40 19.54 2.08
N GLY A 122 -0.97 19.93 0.93
CA GLY A 122 -2.40 20.26 0.82
C GLY A 122 -3.28 19.07 1.18
N LEU A 123 -3.02 17.89 0.61
CA LEU A 123 -3.76 16.66 0.96
C LEU A 123 -3.49 16.22 2.40
N GLY A 124 -2.24 16.33 2.87
CA GLY A 124 -1.91 16.02 4.26
C GLY A 124 -2.68 16.89 5.26
N LEU A 125 -2.88 18.18 4.97
CA LEU A 125 -3.70 19.09 5.77
C LEU A 125 -5.18 18.73 5.72
N VAL A 126 -5.72 18.38 4.54
CA VAL A 126 -7.11 17.89 4.41
C VAL A 126 -7.32 16.62 5.24
N ALA A 127 -6.39 15.67 5.16
CA ALA A 127 -6.42 14.45 5.96
C ALA A 127 -6.36 14.76 7.47
N LEU A 128 -5.45 15.62 7.89
CA LEU A 128 -5.28 16.02 9.29
C LEU A 128 -6.53 16.68 9.86
N VAL A 129 -7.09 17.66 9.14
CA VAL A 129 -8.30 18.39 9.57
C VAL A 129 -9.50 17.46 9.60
N GLY A 130 -9.70 16.63 8.57
CA GLY A 130 -10.80 15.67 8.53
C GLY A 130 -10.71 14.62 9.64
N THR A 131 -9.50 14.09 9.90
CA THR A 131 -9.27 13.15 11.00
C THR A 131 -9.51 13.80 12.36
N ALA A 132 -9.03 15.03 12.56
CA ALA A 132 -9.26 15.79 13.81
C ALA A 132 -10.73 16.13 14.06
N ALA A 133 -11.51 16.32 13.01
CA ALA A 133 -12.97 16.56 13.10
C ALA A 133 -13.74 15.30 13.53
N LEU A 134 -13.13 14.11 13.44
CA LEU A 134 -13.71 12.85 13.92
C LEU A 134 -13.25 12.53 15.33
N ASP A 135 -11.92 12.37 15.56
CA ASP A 135 -11.37 12.07 16.88
C ASP A 135 -9.86 12.44 16.99
N PRO A 136 -9.41 13.02 18.10
CA PRO A 136 -7.99 13.35 18.32
C PRO A 136 -7.05 12.13 18.34
N LEU A 137 -7.52 10.96 18.81
CA LEU A 137 -6.71 9.74 18.84
C LEU A 137 -6.45 9.20 17.43
N ALA A 138 -7.43 9.37 16.52
CA ALA A 138 -7.25 9.05 15.11
C ALA A 138 -6.14 9.91 14.47
N VAL A 139 -6.00 11.17 14.89
CA VAL A 139 -4.89 12.06 14.47
C VAL A 139 -3.54 11.48 14.90
N LEU A 140 -3.43 10.97 16.13
CA LEU A 140 -2.18 10.37 16.61
C LEU A 140 -1.74 9.21 15.69
N PHE A 141 -2.66 8.31 15.32
CA PHE A 141 -2.35 7.20 14.43
C PHE A 141 -2.02 7.66 13.00
N PHE A 142 -2.71 8.68 12.48
CA PHE A 142 -2.37 9.27 11.19
C PHE A 142 -0.95 9.86 11.19
N VAL A 143 -0.62 10.67 12.20
CA VAL A 143 0.73 11.26 12.35
C VAL A 143 1.79 10.17 12.54
N ALA A 144 1.50 9.12 13.32
CA ALA A 144 2.39 7.98 13.50
C ALA A 144 2.63 7.24 12.17
N ALA A 145 1.60 7.07 11.32
CA ALA A 145 1.75 6.49 9.99
C ALA A 145 2.67 7.35 9.11
N VAL A 146 2.47 8.68 9.08
CA VAL A 146 3.34 9.61 8.32
C VAL A 146 4.78 9.55 8.82
N ALA A 147 5.00 9.58 10.14
CA ALA A 147 6.34 9.48 10.74
C ALA A 147 7.01 8.15 10.37
N THR A 148 6.27 7.04 10.44
CA THR A 148 6.76 5.71 10.06
C THR A 148 7.14 5.65 8.58
N GLN A 149 6.37 6.29 7.69
CA GLN A 149 6.71 6.41 6.26
C GLN A 149 8.05 7.13 6.04
N VAL A 150 8.27 8.24 6.74
CA VAL A 150 9.54 8.99 6.67
C VAL A 150 10.72 8.13 7.12
N VAL A 151 10.57 7.41 8.24
CA VAL A 151 11.61 6.49 8.76
C VAL A 151 11.84 5.33 7.78
N TYR A 152 10.78 4.75 7.21
CA TYR A 152 10.87 3.71 6.19
C TYR A 152 11.75 4.16 5.00
N CYS A 153 11.46 5.34 4.45
CA CYS A 153 12.25 5.89 3.34
C CYS A 153 13.71 6.19 3.75
N ALA A 154 13.96 6.66 4.96
CA ALA A 154 15.30 6.91 5.46
C ALA A 154 16.14 5.62 5.60
N LEU A 155 15.50 4.50 5.95
CA LEU A 155 16.15 3.21 6.18
C LEU A 155 16.35 2.36 4.91
N ARG A 156 15.90 2.80 3.75
CA ARG A 156 15.89 1.98 2.51
C ARG A 156 17.24 1.39 2.09
N SER A 157 18.34 2.11 2.35
CA SER A 157 19.70 1.64 2.06
C SER A 157 20.45 1.13 3.31
N VAL A 158 19.81 1.12 4.48
CA VAL A 158 20.40 0.75 5.76
C VAL A 158 20.05 -0.68 6.13
N THR A 159 18.79 -1.07 6.04
CA THR A 159 18.35 -2.38 6.52
C THR A 159 17.21 -2.97 5.68
N PRO A 160 17.19 -4.31 5.47
CA PRO A 160 16.07 -4.98 4.85
C PRO A 160 14.82 -5.03 5.75
N TRP A 161 14.99 -4.84 7.07
CA TRP A 161 13.91 -4.88 8.06
C TRP A 161 13.00 -3.65 8.01
N LYS A 162 13.27 -2.67 7.13
CA LYS A 162 12.35 -1.56 6.83
C LYS A 162 10.94 -2.05 6.46
N THR A 163 10.81 -3.25 5.90
CA THR A 163 9.53 -3.86 5.56
C THR A 163 8.58 -4.00 6.77
N VAL A 164 9.11 -4.14 8.00
CA VAL A 164 8.31 -4.16 9.22
C VAL A 164 7.65 -2.81 9.48
N LEU A 165 8.38 -1.71 9.19
CA LEU A 165 7.83 -0.35 9.32
C LEU A 165 6.70 -0.10 8.31
N SER A 166 6.81 -0.62 7.09
CA SER A 166 5.72 -0.58 6.11
C SER A 166 4.44 -1.22 6.68
N GLY A 167 4.55 -2.40 7.28
CA GLY A 167 3.42 -3.05 7.95
C GLY A 167 2.85 -2.24 9.12
N VAL A 168 3.70 -1.71 9.99
CA VAL A 168 3.28 -0.87 11.13
C VAL A 168 2.54 0.37 10.65
N MET A 169 3.05 1.04 9.61
CA MET A 169 2.41 2.22 9.01
C MET A 169 0.98 1.91 8.56
N VAL A 170 0.82 0.80 7.85
CA VAL A 170 -0.49 0.37 7.33
C VAL A 170 -1.43 -0.05 8.47
N GLY A 171 -0.92 -0.74 9.48
CA GLY A 171 -1.67 -1.04 10.70
C GLY A 171 -2.20 0.22 11.41
N PHE A 172 -1.40 1.29 11.45
CA PHE A 172 -1.86 2.59 11.98
C PHE A 172 -3.00 3.19 11.15
N GLY A 173 -3.02 2.98 9.83
CA GLY A 173 -4.16 3.38 8.97
C GLY A 173 -5.48 2.73 9.41
N GLY A 174 -5.44 1.43 9.71
CA GLY A 174 -6.60 0.71 10.26
C GLY A 174 -7.02 1.22 11.65
N LEU A 175 -6.05 1.48 12.54
CA LEU A 175 -6.33 2.02 13.87
C LEU A 175 -6.85 3.46 13.83
N ALA A 176 -6.40 4.29 12.89
CA ALA A 176 -6.96 5.62 12.68
C ALA A 176 -8.45 5.56 12.32
N GLY A 177 -8.83 4.62 11.42
CA GLY A 177 -10.24 4.38 11.10
C GLY A 177 -11.04 3.87 12.30
N TRP A 178 -10.48 2.93 13.09
CA TRP A 178 -11.11 2.42 14.31
C TRP A 178 -11.39 3.52 15.32
N THR A 179 -10.35 4.28 15.66
CA THR A 179 -10.44 5.31 16.70
C THR A 179 -11.24 6.53 16.29
N ALA A 180 -11.44 6.76 15.00
CA ALA A 180 -12.32 7.80 14.48
C ALA A 180 -13.80 7.64 14.92
N VAL A 181 -14.22 6.44 15.36
CA VAL A 181 -15.62 6.12 15.69
C VAL A 181 -15.82 5.42 17.02
N ALA A 182 -14.77 4.83 17.61
CA ALA A 182 -14.87 4.09 18.87
C ALA A 182 -13.54 4.11 19.64
N PRO A 183 -13.58 3.92 20.97
CA PRO A 183 -12.38 3.74 21.79
C PRO A 183 -11.58 2.52 21.36
N LEU A 184 -10.26 2.58 21.53
CA LEU A 184 -9.37 1.46 21.25
C LEU A 184 -9.70 0.25 22.15
N ARG A 185 -9.87 -0.92 21.54
CA ARG A 185 -10.13 -2.19 22.22
C ARG A 185 -9.10 -3.23 21.79
N TRP A 186 -8.95 -4.32 22.56
CA TRP A 186 -8.02 -5.39 22.22
C TRP A 186 -8.30 -6.00 20.84
N SER A 187 -9.57 -6.05 20.42
CA SER A 187 -9.95 -6.51 19.07
C SER A 187 -9.41 -5.65 17.93
N ALA A 188 -9.07 -4.38 18.17
CA ALA A 188 -8.40 -3.55 17.18
C ALA A 188 -6.99 -4.05 16.82
N LEU A 189 -6.34 -4.77 17.76
CA LEU A 189 -5.03 -5.38 17.52
C LEU A 189 -5.09 -6.50 16.47
N SER A 190 -6.23 -7.22 16.34
CA SER A 190 -6.37 -8.20 15.27
C SER A 190 -6.41 -7.54 13.89
N LEU A 191 -7.11 -6.40 13.74
CA LEU A 191 -7.08 -5.62 12.51
C LEU A 191 -5.66 -5.09 12.22
N PHE A 192 -5.00 -4.51 13.23
CA PHE A 192 -3.61 -4.06 13.08
C PHE A 192 -2.71 -5.20 12.59
N ALA A 193 -2.81 -6.38 13.21
CA ALA A 193 -2.00 -7.55 12.85
C ALA A 193 -2.28 -8.01 11.40
N VAL A 194 -3.56 -8.12 11.02
CA VAL A 194 -3.95 -8.50 9.65
C VAL A 194 -3.37 -7.52 8.63
N LEU A 195 -3.55 -6.22 8.83
CA LEU A 195 -3.09 -5.20 7.91
C LEU A 195 -1.55 -5.14 7.85
N ALA A 196 -0.88 -5.22 9.01
CA ALA A 196 0.58 -5.20 9.07
C ALA A 196 1.21 -6.43 8.40
N LEU A 197 0.70 -7.63 8.70
CA LEU A 197 1.19 -8.87 8.10
C LEU A 197 0.89 -8.93 6.60
N TRP A 198 -0.29 -8.46 6.19
CA TRP A 198 -0.64 -8.35 4.78
C TRP A 198 0.34 -7.44 4.03
N GLU A 199 0.60 -6.24 4.54
CA GLU A 199 1.54 -5.31 3.91
C GLU A 199 2.94 -5.90 3.80
N ILE A 200 3.44 -6.54 4.85
CA ILE A 200 4.78 -7.15 4.86
C ILE A 200 4.87 -8.31 3.85
N GLY A 201 3.97 -9.30 3.96
CA GLY A 201 4.07 -10.55 3.21
C GLY A 201 3.34 -10.55 1.88
N GLY A 202 2.21 -9.85 1.78
CA GLY A 202 1.40 -9.77 0.57
C GLY A 202 1.83 -8.68 -0.41
N ARG A 203 2.59 -7.69 0.05
CA ARG A 203 2.97 -6.53 -0.74
C ARG A 203 4.46 -6.19 -0.69
N ASN A 204 4.98 -5.73 0.45
CA ASN A 204 6.29 -5.08 0.50
C ASN A 204 7.43 -6.03 0.09
N ILE A 205 7.53 -7.24 0.68
CA ILE A 205 8.58 -8.21 0.33
C ILE A 205 8.45 -8.66 -1.13
N VAL A 206 7.23 -8.84 -1.64
CA VAL A 206 7.03 -9.29 -3.02
C VAL A 206 7.30 -8.19 -4.03
N ASN A 207 6.99 -6.94 -3.71
CA ASN A 207 7.35 -5.79 -4.53
C ASN A 207 8.88 -5.63 -4.61
N ASP A 208 9.57 -5.69 -3.46
CA ASP A 208 11.03 -5.67 -3.38
C ASP A 208 11.67 -6.81 -4.21
N LEU A 209 11.03 -7.99 -4.28
CA LEU A 209 11.50 -9.10 -5.11
C LEU A 209 11.26 -8.84 -6.61
N SER A 210 10.17 -8.18 -6.97
CA SER A 210 9.91 -7.81 -8.37
C SER A 210 10.89 -6.77 -8.89
N ASP A 211 11.38 -5.89 -8.02
CA ASP A 211 12.30 -4.80 -8.33
C ASP A 211 13.78 -5.14 -8.02
N LEU A 212 14.10 -6.40 -7.70
CA LEU A 212 15.42 -6.85 -7.19
C LEU A 212 16.61 -6.30 -7.98
N ASP A 213 16.59 -6.42 -9.32
CA ASP A 213 17.70 -5.98 -10.17
C ASP A 213 17.87 -4.46 -10.16
N SER A 214 16.78 -3.72 -10.10
CA SER A 214 16.81 -2.25 -10.05
C SER A 214 17.28 -1.75 -8.68
N ASP A 215 16.82 -2.37 -7.60
CA ASP A 215 17.16 -2.02 -6.23
C ASP A 215 18.65 -2.29 -5.94
N ALA A 216 19.17 -3.42 -6.42
CA ALA A 216 20.59 -3.75 -6.28
C ALA A 216 21.50 -2.70 -6.94
N ARG A 217 21.12 -2.17 -8.12
CA ARG A 217 21.90 -1.15 -8.84
C ARG A 217 22.01 0.19 -8.11
N VAL A 218 20.99 0.53 -7.30
CA VAL A 218 20.95 1.81 -6.56
C VAL A 218 21.22 1.65 -5.06
N GLY A 219 21.57 0.43 -4.62
CA GLY A 219 21.97 0.13 -3.25
C GLY A 219 20.83 0.11 -2.24
N ILE A 220 19.60 -0.21 -2.67
CA ILE A 220 18.47 -0.43 -1.76
C ILE A 220 18.61 -1.80 -1.11
N ARG A 221 18.48 -1.84 0.22
CA ARG A 221 18.54 -3.08 0.99
C ARG A 221 17.15 -3.61 1.24
N THR A 222 16.86 -4.77 0.67
CA THR A 222 15.59 -5.48 0.79
C THR A 222 15.83 -6.91 1.26
N VAL A 223 14.79 -7.61 1.68
CA VAL A 223 14.92 -9.05 2.03
C VAL A 223 15.44 -9.84 0.82
N ALA A 224 14.96 -9.51 -0.38
CA ALA A 224 15.42 -10.15 -1.62
C ALA A 224 16.89 -9.84 -1.95
N SER A 225 17.32 -8.57 -1.81
CA SER A 225 18.71 -8.17 -2.15
C SER A 225 19.75 -8.67 -1.14
N VAL A 226 19.36 -8.88 0.12
CA VAL A 226 20.28 -9.29 1.19
C VAL A 226 20.31 -10.81 1.37
N TYR A 227 19.15 -11.48 1.31
CA TYR A 227 19.03 -12.91 1.62
C TYR A 227 18.69 -13.78 0.40
N GLY A 228 18.51 -13.15 -0.76
CA GLY A 228 18.20 -13.78 -2.03
C GLY A 228 16.73 -14.06 -2.28
N PRO A 229 16.36 -14.32 -3.56
CA PRO A 229 14.97 -14.46 -4.00
C PRO A 229 14.20 -15.57 -3.29
N ALA A 230 14.85 -16.73 -3.08
CA ALA A 230 14.21 -17.88 -2.45
C ALA A 230 13.90 -17.64 -0.95
N ALA A 231 14.75 -16.88 -0.24
CA ALA A 231 14.48 -16.50 1.14
C ALA A 231 13.33 -15.47 1.21
N ALA A 232 13.33 -14.47 0.33
CA ALA A 232 12.26 -13.49 0.22
C ALA A 232 10.90 -14.16 -0.08
N ALA A 233 10.85 -15.09 -1.04
CA ALA A 233 9.64 -15.83 -1.38
C ALA A 233 9.08 -16.64 -0.19
N ARG A 234 9.96 -17.36 0.54
CA ARG A 234 9.55 -18.12 1.74
C ARG A 234 9.10 -17.20 2.87
N SER A 235 9.79 -16.07 3.10
CA SER A 235 9.39 -15.09 4.10
C SER A 235 8.03 -14.48 3.79
N ALA A 236 7.79 -14.07 2.53
CA ALA A 236 6.51 -13.56 2.08
C ALA A 236 5.38 -14.58 2.30
N ALA A 237 5.60 -15.84 1.93
CA ALA A 237 4.61 -16.92 2.11
C ALA A 237 4.31 -17.20 3.59
N ALA A 238 5.33 -17.23 4.45
CA ALA A 238 5.15 -17.46 5.88
C ALA A 238 4.35 -16.31 6.53
N VAL A 239 4.67 -15.06 6.19
CA VAL A 239 3.96 -13.88 6.71
C VAL A 239 2.53 -13.80 6.16
N ALA A 240 2.31 -14.14 4.87
CA ALA A 240 0.96 -14.24 4.30
C ALA A 240 0.12 -15.32 5.01
N GLY A 241 0.71 -16.48 5.33
CA GLY A 241 0.06 -17.49 6.15
C GLY A 241 -0.32 -17.00 7.55
N ALA A 242 0.57 -16.26 8.20
CA ALA A 242 0.29 -15.60 9.48
C ALA A 242 -0.82 -14.55 9.37
N CYS A 243 -0.87 -13.80 8.26
CA CYS A 243 -1.95 -12.86 7.97
C CYS A 243 -3.31 -13.58 7.88
N LEU A 244 -3.40 -14.69 7.15
CA LEU A 244 -4.61 -15.49 7.05
C LEU A 244 -5.02 -16.07 8.41
N ALA A 245 -4.05 -16.53 9.22
CA ALA A 245 -4.33 -16.97 10.58
C ALA A 245 -4.85 -15.82 11.47
N ALA A 246 -4.27 -14.62 11.36
CA ALA A 246 -4.75 -13.46 12.09
C ALA A 246 -6.16 -13.01 11.66
N THR A 247 -6.57 -13.28 10.42
CA THR A 247 -7.93 -12.99 9.92
C THR A 247 -9.01 -13.77 10.70
N LEU A 248 -8.67 -14.94 11.27
CA LEU A 248 -9.56 -15.70 12.15
C LEU A 248 -9.92 -14.94 13.44
N LEU A 249 -9.12 -13.95 13.84
CA LEU A 249 -9.29 -13.17 15.06
C LEU A 249 -10.06 -11.87 14.83
N LEU A 250 -10.48 -11.58 13.61
CA LEU A 250 -11.26 -10.37 13.32
C LEU A 250 -12.63 -10.43 14.02
N PRO A 251 -13.08 -9.34 14.66
CA PRO A 251 -14.35 -9.28 15.38
C PRO A 251 -15.53 -9.12 14.42
N VAL A 252 -15.79 -10.14 13.60
CA VAL A 252 -16.87 -10.19 12.60
C VAL A 252 -17.54 -11.56 12.60
N ALA A 253 -18.71 -11.63 11.97
CA ALA A 253 -19.46 -12.86 11.83
C ALA A 253 -18.62 -13.99 11.18
N PRO A 254 -18.81 -15.26 11.59
CA PRO A 254 -18.07 -16.39 11.02
C PRO A 254 -18.16 -16.51 9.50
N VAL A 255 -19.31 -16.13 8.92
CA VAL A 255 -19.51 -16.13 7.46
C VAL A 255 -18.59 -15.13 6.77
N ALA A 256 -18.38 -13.93 7.35
CA ALA A 256 -17.47 -12.94 6.83
C ALA A 256 -16.00 -13.41 6.93
N VAL A 257 -15.63 -14.04 8.06
CA VAL A 257 -14.30 -14.66 8.22
C VAL A 257 -14.08 -15.76 7.18
N ALA A 258 -15.05 -16.66 6.99
CA ALA A 258 -14.94 -17.75 6.03
C ALA A 258 -14.77 -17.21 4.60
N LEU A 259 -15.54 -16.19 4.23
CA LEU A 259 -15.43 -15.55 2.91
C LEU A 259 -14.07 -14.83 2.75
N ALA A 260 -13.63 -14.08 3.77
CA ALA A 260 -12.32 -13.40 3.75
C ALA A 260 -11.16 -14.40 3.59
N LEU A 261 -11.22 -15.57 4.26
CA LEU A 261 -10.22 -16.62 4.12
C LEU A 261 -10.26 -17.30 2.74
N ALA A 262 -11.45 -17.53 2.19
CA ALA A 262 -11.59 -18.08 0.83
C ALA A 262 -10.98 -17.14 -0.20
N LEU A 263 -11.30 -15.83 -0.12
CA LEU A 263 -10.74 -14.79 -0.98
C LEU A 263 -9.24 -14.59 -0.73
N GLY A 264 -8.78 -14.69 0.53
CA GLY A 264 -7.37 -14.66 0.89
C GLY A 264 -6.57 -15.86 0.37
N THR A 265 -7.20 -17.02 0.29
CA THR A 265 -6.58 -18.20 -0.34
C THR A 265 -6.28 -17.93 -1.81
N TRP A 266 -7.18 -17.28 -2.51
CA TRP A 266 -6.99 -16.89 -3.91
C TRP A 266 -5.96 -15.75 -4.06
N SER A 267 -6.04 -14.69 -3.24
CA SER A 267 -5.23 -13.48 -3.40
C SER A 267 -3.84 -13.54 -2.76
N LEU A 268 -3.67 -14.33 -1.68
CA LEU A 268 -2.41 -14.44 -0.94
C LEU A 268 -1.81 -15.84 -1.02
N ALA A 269 -2.54 -16.89 -0.58
CA ALA A 269 -1.94 -18.21 -0.40
C ALA A 269 -1.53 -18.84 -1.73
N TRP A 270 -2.39 -18.80 -2.75
CA TRP A 270 -2.09 -19.38 -4.06
C TRP A 270 -0.92 -18.69 -4.76
N PRO A 271 -0.87 -17.35 -4.87
CA PRO A 271 0.29 -16.66 -5.44
C PRO A 271 1.58 -16.89 -4.65
N ALA A 272 1.49 -16.96 -3.30
CA ALA A 272 2.65 -17.25 -2.45
C ALA A 272 3.26 -18.62 -2.74
N VAL A 273 2.42 -19.66 -2.87
CA VAL A 273 2.88 -21.02 -3.26
C VAL A 273 3.57 -21.01 -4.63
N ARG A 274 3.02 -20.28 -5.60
CA ARG A 274 3.64 -20.14 -6.92
C ARG A 274 4.99 -19.44 -6.83
N LEU A 275 5.08 -18.36 -6.05
CA LEU A 275 6.31 -17.61 -5.84
C LEU A 275 7.39 -18.47 -5.15
N VAL A 276 7.04 -19.26 -4.14
CA VAL A 276 8.00 -20.17 -3.48
C VAL A 276 8.55 -21.22 -4.46
N ARG A 277 7.70 -21.73 -5.36
CA ARG A 277 8.12 -22.71 -6.38
C ARG A 277 9.00 -22.10 -7.47
N ARG A 278 8.77 -20.83 -7.83
CA ARG A 278 9.50 -20.09 -8.86
C ARG A 278 9.70 -18.64 -8.40
N PRO A 279 10.77 -18.35 -7.62
CA PRO A 279 11.01 -17.02 -7.06
C PRO A 279 11.60 -16.07 -8.11
N THR A 280 10.80 -15.70 -9.11
CA THR A 280 11.15 -14.77 -10.20
C THR A 280 10.46 -13.43 -10.00
N ALA A 281 11.01 -12.36 -10.60
CA ALA A 281 10.43 -11.02 -10.59
C ALA A 281 9.00 -11.01 -11.17
N GLU A 282 8.75 -11.78 -12.24
CA GLU A 282 7.43 -11.90 -12.87
C GLU A 282 6.38 -12.51 -11.90
N GLN A 283 6.74 -13.61 -11.21
CA GLN A 283 5.83 -14.21 -10.23
C GLN A 283 5.62 -13.30 -9.03
N ALA A 284 6.64 -12.53 -8.64
CA ALA A 284 6.53 -11.54 -7.58
C ALA A 284 5.58 -10.39 -7.97
N ALA A 285 5.72 -9.82 -9.16
CA ALA A 285 4.82 -8.80 -9.69
C ALA A 285 3.36 -9.30 -9.77
N SER A 286 3.15 -10.53 -10.28
CA SER A 286 1.83 -11.16 -10.30
C SER A 286 1.25 -11.31 -8.89
N TYR A 287 2.06 -11.75 -7.92
CA TYR A 287 1.62 -11.86 -6.52
C TYR A 287 1.28 -10.49 -5.93
N PHE A 288 2.14 -9.48 -6.14
CA PHE A 288 1.89 -8.11 -5.68
C PHE A 288 0.53 -7.58 -6.14
N ASN A 289 0.19 -7.76 -7.41
CA ASN A 289 -1.10 -7.34 -7.95
C ASN A 289 -2.29 -8.05 -7.28
N HIS A 290 -2.23 -9.38 -7.10
CA HIS A 290 -3.29 -10.14 -6.42
C HIS A 290 -3.34 -9.83 -4.93
N GLY A 291 -2.19 -9.82 -4.27
CA GLY A 291 -2.07 -9.58 -2.84
C GLY A 291 -2.54 -8.19 -2.42
N SER A 292 -2.34 -7.19 -3.27
CA SER A 292 -2.78 -5.82 -3.01
C SER A 292 -4.29 -5.68 -2.81
N LEU A 293 -5.09 -6.61 -3.32
CA LEU A 293 -6.56 -6.58 -3.20
C LEU A 293 -7.08 -7.10 -1.85
N TYR A 294 -6.26 -7.72 -1.01
CA TYR A 294 -6.78 -8.47 0.13
C TYR A 294 -7.57 -7.64 1.15
N PRO A 295 -7.20 -6.41 1.56
CA PRO A 295 -8.04 -5.59 2.44
C PRO A 295 -9.40 -5.24 1.83
N ASP A 296 -9.45 -4.98 0.51
CA ASP A 296 -10.70 -4.72 -0.22
C ASP A 296 -11.59 -5.96 -0.21
N LEU A 297 -10.99 -7.14 -0.38
CA LEU A 297 -11.72 -8.42 -0.31
C LEU A 297 -12.24 -8.71 1.11
N ILE A 298 -11.47 -8.37 2.16
CA ILE A 298 -11.98 -8.42 3.55
C ILE A 298 -13.14 -7.43 3.72
N LEU A 299 -13.01 -6.20 3.18
CA LEU A 299 -14.08 -5.20 3.24
C LEU A 299 -15.37 -5.71 2.60
N ILE A 300 -15.28 -6.33 1.43
CA ILE A 300 -16.42 -6.97 0.75
C ILE A 300 -17.02 -8.09 1.63
N ALA A 301 -16.17 -8.93 2.23
CA ALA A 301 -16.63 -10.01 3.09
C ALA A 301 -17.35 -9.50 4.35
N VAL A 302 -16.85 -8.43 4.97
CA VAL A 302 -17.48 -7.77 6.12
C VAL A 302 -18.83 -7.17 5.74
N LEU A 303 -18.89 -6.41 4.64
CA LEU A 303 -20.13 -5.83 4.13
C LEU A 303 -21.17 -6.89 3.79
N PHE A 304 -20.74 -8.00 3.21
CA PHE A 304 -21.62 -9.16 2.94
C PHE A 304 -22.17 -9.76 4.24
N GLY A 305 -21.31 -9.96 5.26
CA GLY A 305 -21.75 -10.43 6.57
C GLY A 305 -22.80 -9.52 7.21
N LEU A 306 -22.56 -8.19 7.18
CA LEU A 306 -23.52 -7.19 7.68
C LEU A 306 -24.84 -7.22 6.91
N ALA A 307 -24.83 -7.39 5.60
CA ALA A 307 -26.04 -7.48 4.77
C ALA A 307 -26.89 -8.71 5.08
N LEU A 308 -26.28 -9.79 5.57
CA LEU A 308 -26.99 -11.00 6.04
C LEU A 308 -27.57 -10.86 7.46
N GLY A 309 -27.40 -9.71 8.12
CA GLY A 309 -27.80 -9.51 9.51
C GLY A 309 -26.94 -10.31 10.51
N ALA A 310 -25.80 -10.81 10.05
CA ALA A 310 -24.84 -11.49 10.88
C ALA A 310 -23.81 -10.43 11.36
N ALA A 311 -24.16 -9.72 12.46
CA ALA A 311 -23.27 -8.76 13.10
C ALA A 311 -22.51 -9.39 14.26
#